data_df2cf012d2b782ef7b5f8b1424b60e6f
#
_entry.id   df2cf012d2b782ef7b5f8b1424b60e6f
#
_cell.length_a   1.000
_cell.length_b   1.000
_cell.length_c   1.000
_cell.angle_alpha   90.00
_cell.angle_beta   90.00
_cell.angle_gamma   90.00
#
_symmetry.space_group_name_H-M   'P 1'
#
loop_
_entity.id
_entity.type
_entity.pdbx_description
1 polymer ?
#
loop_
_entity_poly.entity_id
_entity_poly.type
_entity_poly.pdbx_seq_one_letter_code
_entity_poly.pdbx_strand_id
1 'polypeptide(L)'
;MSKMQNLSKNQQIIFDLIDKSPEPLKAYSILFNVQKRGIKAPLQVYRALDKLVEIGKIHKIESRNAFIACQNSSCQISKATAFSICESCEKVTEINNSNLSKYLTGFKDKNGMKYNKYNLEFFGLCKKC
;
A
#
# COMPACT_ATOMS: atom_id res chain seq x y z
N MET A 1 3.37 8.76 -22.25
CA MET A 1 4.31 8.61 -21.29
C MET A 1 3.83 8.90 -19.92
N SER A 2 4.05 8.02 -19.10
CA SER A 2 3.55 8.25 -17.81
C SER A 2 4.29 9.38 -17.20
N LYS A 3 3.56 10.21 -16.57
CA LYS A 3 4.13 11.24 -15.85
C LYS A 3 4.74 10.67 -14.67
N MET A 4 6.02 10.56 -14.72
CA MET A 4 6.74 10.17 -13.55
C MET A 4 6.62 11.30 -12.59
N GLN A 5 5.94 11.06 -11.50
CA GLN A 5 5.91 12.04 -10.46
C GLN A 5 7.33 12.16 -9.92
N ASN A 6 7.82 13.37 -9.84
CA ASN A 6 9.15 13.60 -9.27
C ASN A 6 9.07 13.43 -7.77
N LEU A 7 9.68 12.37 -7.28
CA LEU A 7 9.72 12.11 -5.85
C LEU A 7 10.85 12.93 -5.22
N SER A 8 10.63 13.40 -4.00
CA SER A 8 11.71 14.03 -3.25
C SER A 8 12.76 12.98 -2.92
N LYS A 9 13.92 13.43 -2.47
CA LYS A 9 14.99 12.51 -2.10
C LYS A 9 14.53 11.52 -1.05
N ASN A 10 13.86 12.01 -0.01
CA ASN A 10 13.37 11.15 1.06
C ASN A 10 12.33 10.16 0.54
N GLN A 11 11.42 10.62 -0.29
CA GLN A 11 10.41 9.76 -0.87
C GLN A 11 11.02 8.66 -1.71
N GLN A 12 12.03 9.01 -2.50
CA GLN A 12 12.69 8.03 -3.36
C GLN A 12 13.42 6.97 -2.55
N ILE A 13 14.12 7.38 -1.50
CA ILE A 13 14.82 6.43 -0.62
C ILE A 13 13.85 5.45 0.01
N ILE A 14 12.74 5.97 0.52
CA ILE A 14 11.74 5.13 1.18
C ILE A 14 11.05 4.21 0.18
N PHE A 15 10.69 4.75 -0.98
CA PHE A 15 10.06 3.94 -2.01
C PHE A 15 10.97 2.79 -2.46
N ASP A 16 12.26 3.09 -2.70
CA ASP A 16 13.20 2.06 -3.14
C ASP A 16 13.33 0.96 -2.11
N LEU A 17 13.33 1.31 -0.84
CA LEU A 17 13.41 0.33 0.24
C LEU A 17 12.21 -0.60 0.21
N ILE A 18 11.02 -0.05 0.08
CA ILE A 18 9.79 -0.83 0.04
C ILE A 18 9.73 -1.68 -1.23
N ASP A 19 10.09 -1.09 -2.35
CA ASP A 19 10.01 -1.75 -3.65
C ASP A 19 10.93 -2.98 -3.75
N LYS A 20 12.08 -2.90 -3.10
CA LYS A 20 13.03 -4.02 -3.11
C LYS A 20 12.67 -5.13 -2.13
N SER A 21 11.78 -4.86 -1.21
CA SER A 21 11.42 -5.85 -0.22
C SER A 21 10.42 -6.85 -0.79
N PRO A 22 10.64 -8.16 -0.63
CA PRO A 22 9.69 -9.16 -1.08
C PRO A 22 8.46 -9.24 -0.19
N GLU A 23 8.51 -8.61 0.98
CA GLU A 23 7.42 -8.64 1.94
C GLU A 23 7.08 -7.23 2.37
N PRO A 24 5.86 -7.01 2.87
CA PRO A 24 5.52 -5.70 3.39
C PRO A 24 6.47 -5.30 4.51
N LEU A 25 6.85 -4.03 4.54
CA LEU A 25 7.73 -3.51 5.58
C LEU A 25 6.91 -2.74 6.60
N LYS A 26 7.10 -3.08 7.85
CA LYS A 26 6.44 -2.36 8.93
C LYS A 26 7.06 -0.97 9.09
N ALA A 27 6.24 -0.04 9.54
CA ALA A 27 6.67 1.35 9.67
C ALA A 27 7.94 1.49 10.49
N TYR A 28 8.03 0.77 11.62
CA TYR A 28 9.22 0.90 12.46
C TYR A 28 10.47 0.33 11.77
N SER A 29 10.30 -0.68 10.93
CA SER A 29 11.43 -1.23 10.16
C SER A 29 11.93 -0.21 9.15
N ILE A 30 11.00 0.50 8.53
CA ILE A 30 11.35 1.55 7.59
C ILE A 30 12.12 2.65 8.31
N LEU A 31 11.62 3.08 9.47
CA LEU A 31 12.29 4.10 10.28
C LEU A 31 13.73 3.69 10.61
N PHE A 32 13.90 2.46 11.05
CA PHE A 32 15.21 1.96 11.43
C PHE A 32 16.18 1.96 10.25
N ASN A 33 15.70 1.50 9.10
CA ASN A 33 16.55 1.38 7.93
C ASN A 33 16.93 2.72 7.32
N VAL A 34 16.01 3.67 7.29
CA VAL A 34 16.31 4.95 6.64
C VAL A 34 17.14 5.87 7.52
N GLN A 35 17.21 5.62 8.83
CA GLN A 35 18.10 6.38 9.69
C GLN A 35 19.54 6.25 9.23
N LYS A 36 19.89 5.10 8.70
CA LYS A 36 21.23 4.86 8.17
C LYS A 36 21.49 5.63 6.90
N ARG A 37 20.45 6.13 6.28
CA ARG A 37 20.55 6.87 5.03
C ARG A 37 20.32 8.37 5.22
N GLY A 38 20.33 8.82 6.47
CA GLY A 38 20.26 10.24 6.77
C GLY A 38 18.88 10.80 7.08
N ILE A 39 17.84 9.99 7.03
CA ILE A 39 16.51 10.45 7.40
C ILE A 39 16.29 10.09 8.86
N LYS A 40 16.54 11.06 9.73
CA LYS A 40 16.51 10.79 11.16
C LYS A 40 15.21 11.15 11.87
N ALA A 41 14.45 12.06 11.33
CA ALA A 41 13.21 12.50 11.96
C ALA A 41 12.05 11.61 11.58
N PRO A 42 11.39 10.95 12.55
CA PRO A 42 10.24 10.09 12.22
C PRO A 42 9.16 10.82 11.44
N LEU A 43 8.93 12.08 11.74
CA LEU A 43 7.89 12.85 11.05
C LEU A 43 8.17 12.93 9.54
N GLN A 44 9.44 13.07 9.16
CA GLN A 44 9.81 13.08 7.76
C GLN A 44 9.48 11.77 7.06
N VAL A 45 9.66 10.66 7.77
CA VAL A 45 9.36 9.34 7.23
C VAL A 45 7.86 9.19 7.03
N TYR A 46 7.06 9.54 8.04
CA TYR A 46 5.62 9.40 7.94
C TYR A 46 5.03 10.30 6.86
N ARG A 47 5.55 11.51 6.71
CA ARG A 47 5.08 12.40 5.65
C ARG A 47 5.40 11.83 4.27
N ALA A 48 6.57 11.24 4.11
CA ALA A 48 6.94 10.62 2.84
C ALA A 48 6.05 9.41 2.54
N LEU A 49 5.78 8.58 3.56
CA LEU A 49 4.92 7.43 3.40
C LEU A 49 3.50 7.85 3.01
N ASP A 50 2.96 8.86 3.69
CA ASP A 50 1.62 9.35 3.37
C ASP A 50 1.53 9.84 1.94
N LYS A 51 2.56 10.55 1.49
CA LYS A 51 2.57 11.06 0.12
C LYS A 51 2.66 9.92 -0.89
N LEU A 52 3.48 8.92 -0.63
CA LEU A 52 3.62 7.78 -1.53
C LEU A 52 2.31 6.99 -1.63
N VAL A 53 1.58 6.88 -0.52
CA VAL A 53 0.27 6.24 -0.54
C VAL A 53 -0.71 7.09 -1.36
N GLU A 54 -0.69 8.38 -1.14
CA GLU A 54 -1.59 9.32 -1.81
C GLU A 54 -1.45 9.22 -3.34
N ILE A 55 -0.22 9.13 -3.83
CA ILE A 55 0.02 9.09 -5.28
C ILE A 55 -0.02 7.67 -5.85
N GLY A 56 -0.32 6.68 -5.02
CA GLY A 56 -0.52 5.30 -5.48
C GLY A 56 0.75 4.51 -5.72
N LYS A 57 1.88 4.97 -5.22
CA LYS A 57 3.14 4.25 -5.38
C LYS A 57 3.27 3.08 -4.41
N ILE A 58 2.69 3.22 -3.23
CA ILE A 58 2.70 2.17 -2.24
C ILE A 58 1.31 2.05 -1.64
N HIS A 59 1.05 0.93 -0.99
CA HIS A 59 -0.20 0.69 -0.28
C HIS A 59 0.10 0.39 1.18
N LYS A 60 -0.79 0.84 2.05
CA LYS A 60 -0.68 0.53 3.47
C LYS A 60 -1.56 -0.67 3.81
N ILE A 61 -0.98 -1.62 4.51
CA ILE A 61 -1.72 -2.75 5.06
C ILE A 61 -2.08 -2.37 6.49
N GLU A 62 -3.31 -1.90 6.68
CA GLU A 62 -3.71 -1.32 7.96
C GLU A 62 -3.58 -2.30 9.13
N SER A 63 -3.98 -3.54 8.92
CA SER A 63 -3.97 -4.53 9.98
C SER A 63 -2.55 -4.89 10.45
N ARG A 64 -1.55 -4.61 9.63
CA ARG A 64 -0.17 -4.95 9.94
C ARG A 64 0.69 -3.72 10.16
N ASN A 65 0.14 -2.53 9.99
CA ASN A 65 0.89 -1.27 10.01
C ASN A 65 2.15 -1.40 9.15
N ALA A 66 1.96 -1.90 7.94
CA ALA A 66 3.05 -2.18 7.01
C ALA A 66 2.74 -1.60 5.64
N PHE A 67 3.77 -1.50 4.80
CA PHE A 67 3.64 -0.90 3.49
C PHE A 67 4.21 -1.82 2.42
N ILE A 68 3.57 -1.84 1.27
CA ILE A 68 3.98 -2.67 0.14
C ILE A 68 3.93 -1.80 -1.12
N ALA A 69 4.89 -2.01 -2.02
CA ALA A 69 4.89 -1.26 -3.28
C ALA A 69 3.74 -1.74 -4.17
N CYS A 70 3.20 -0.81 -4.94
CA CYS A 70 2.12 -1.14 -5.86
C CYS A 70 2.60 -2.16 -6.89
N GLN A 71 1.85 -3.24 -7.07
CA GLN A 71 2.19 -4.29 -8.01
C GLN A 71 1.32 -4.24 -9.25
N ASN A 72 0.39 -3.30 -9.29
CA ASN A 72 -0.58 -3.20 -10.36
C ASN A 72 -0.39 -1.87 -11.07
N SER A 73 -0.29 -1.88 -12.38
CA SER A 73 -0.10 -0.66 -13.15
C SER A 73 -1.23 0.35 -13.01
N SER A 74 -2.39 -0.09 -12.53
CA SER A 74 -3.53 0.79 -12.35
C SER A 74 -3.65 1.38 -10.95
N CYS A 75 -2.65 1.17 -10.09
CA CYS A 75 -2.70 1.66 -8.71
C CYS A 75 -2.94 3.16 -8.60
N GLN A 76 -2.37 3.92 -9.52
CA GLN A 76 -2.51 5.38 -9.47
C GLN A 76 -3.89 5.85 -9.86
N ILE A 77 -4.64 5.01 -10.55
CA ILE A 77 -5.96 5.34 -11.05
C ILE A 77 -7.05 4.82 -10.13
N SER A 78 -6.88 3.61 -9.65
CA SER A 78 -7.88 2.95 -8.83
C SER A 78 -7.84 3.47 -7.41
N LYS A 79 -9.00 3.78 -6.87
CA LYS A 79 -9.14 4.18 -5.48
C LYS A 79 -9.50 3.01 -4.60
N ALA A 80 -9.64 1.84 -5.20
CA ALA A 80 -10.00 0.63 -4.47
C ALA A 80 -8.76 -0.24 -4.31
N THR A 81 -8.49 -0.68 -3.10
CA THR A 81 -7.41 -1.61 -2.84
C THR A 81 -7.97 -2.81 -2.08
N ALA A 82 -7.50 -3.98 -2.44
CA ALA A 82 -7.90 -5.21 -1.77
C ALA A 82 -6.69 -6.12 -1.65
N PHE A 83 -6.50 -6.69 -0.48
CA PHE A 83 -5.34 -7.52 -0.20
C PHE A 83 -5.76 -8.85 0.41
N SER A 84 -5.01 -9.88 0.08
CA SER A 84 -5.15 -11.20 0.66
C SER A 84 -3.98 -11.39 1.62
N ILE A 85 -4.28 -11.71 2.85
CA ILE A 85 -3.26 -11.83 3.90
C ILE A 85 -3.32 -13.22 4.50
N CYS A 86 -2.20 -13.93 4.45
CA CYS A 86 -2.11 -15.25 5.09
C CYS A 86 -1.83 -15.06 6.57
N GLU A 87 -2.70 -15.62 7.41
CA GLU A 87 -2.54 -15.49 8.85
C GLU A 87 -1.43 -16.33 9.42
N SER A 88 -0.93 -17.29 8.65
CA SER A 88 0.16 -18.16 9.11
C SER A 88 1.52 -17.62 8.72
N CYS A 89 1.77 -17.41 7.42
CA CYS A 89 3.08 -16.96 6.96
C CYS A 89 3.16 -15.47 6.70
N GLU A 90 2.04 -14.76 6.86
CA GLU A 90 1.95 -13.31 6.71
C GLU A 90 2.19 -12.81 5.28
N LYS A 91 2.13 -13.70 4.30
CA LYS A 91 2.25 -13.30 2.90
C LYS A 91 1.08 -12.42 2.52
N VAL A 92 1.37 -11.30 1.86
CA VAL A 92 0.37 -10.36 1.40
C VAL A 92 0.41 -10.29 -0.12
N THR A 93 -0.76 -10.39 -0.73
CA THR A 93 -0.89 -10.30 -2.19
C THR A 93 -2.01 -9.33 -2.52
N GLU A 94 -1.76 -8.46 -3.46
CA GLU A 94 -2.79 -7.54 -3.93
C GLU A 94 -3.80 -8.33 -4.78
N ILE A 95 -5.08 -8.17 -4.48
CA ILE A 95 -6.14 -8.84 -5.22
C ILE A 95 -6.50 -8.01 -6.44
N ASN A 96 -6.41 -8.62 -7.60
CA ASN A 96 -6.73 -7.96 -8.84
C ASN A 96 -7.89 -8.71 -9.50
N ASN A 97 -9.10 -8.44 -9.02
CA ASN A 97 -10.31 -9.14 -9.47
C ASN A 97 -11.30 -8.13 -10.04
N SER A 98 -11.57 -8.25 -11.33
CA SER A 98 -12.42 -7.28 -12.02
C SER A 98 -13.86 -7.31 -11.54
N ASN A 99 -14.38 -8.47 -11.17
CA ASN A 99 -15.75 -8.57 -10.67
C ASN A 99 -15.90 -7.86 -9.34
N LEU A 100 -14.93 -8.01 -8.47
CA LEU A 100 -14.91 -7.31 -7.19
C LEU A 100 -14.83 -5.81 -7.40
N SER A 101 -13.95 -5.38 -8.30
CA SER A 101 -13.80 -3.95 -8.61
C SER A 101 -15.10 -3.35 -9.14
N LYS A 102 -15.76 -4.07 -10.02
CA LYS A 102 -17.04 -3.60 -10.59
C LYS A 102 -18.10 -3.48 -9.52
N TYR A 103 -18.18 -4.46 -8.64
CA TYR A 103 -19.16 -4.44 -7.57
C TYR A 103 -18.94 -3.24 -6.65
N LEU A 104 -17.68 -2.99 -6.30
CA LEU A 104 -17.35 -1.92 -5.38
C LEU A 104 -17.50 -0.53 -6.00
N THR A 105 -17.30 -0.42 -7.31
CA THR A 105 -17.37 0.87 -7.98
C THR A 105 -18.73 1.56 -7.82
N GLY A 106 -19.79 0.79 -7.86
CA GLY A 106 -21.14 1.36 -7.71
C GLY A 106 -21.75 1.10 -6.35
N PHE A 107 -20.96 0.67 -5.40
CA PHE A 107 -21.49 0.26 -4.10
C PHE A 107 -22.08 1.43 -3.32
N LYS A 108 -23.29 1.23 -2.81
CA LYS A 108 -23.95 2.19 -1.93
C LYS A 108 -24.64 1.41 -0.83
N ASP A 109 -24.60 1.94 0.38
CA ASP A 109 -25.31 1.30 1.47
C ASP A 109 -26.71 1.94 1.64
N LYS A 110 -27.42 1.50 2.66
CA LYS A 110 -28.77 2.00 2.94
C LYS A 110 -28.80 3.50 3.24
N ASN A 111 -27.69 4.02 3.71
CA ASN A 111 -27.64 5.41 4.15
C ASN A 111 -27.41 6.37 2.99
N GLY A 112 -27.23 5.86 1.80
CA GLY A 112 -27.01 6.69 0.62
C GLY A 112 -25.64 7.34 0.57
N MET A 113 -24.70 6.83 1.35
CA MET A 113 -23.36 7.39 1.38
C MET A 113 -22.60 7.04 0.10
N LYS A 114 -21.90 8.02 -0.42
CA LYS A 114 -21.08 7.83 -1.62
C LYS A 114 -19.63 7.63 -1.18
N TYR A 115 -19.00 6.59 -1.71
CA TYR A 115 -17.65 6.24 -1.28
C TYR A 115 -16.64 6.64 -2.34
N ASN A 116 -15.55 7.27 -1.89
CA ASN A 116 -14.48 7.72 -2.77
C ASN A 116 -13.38 6.69 -2.94
N LYS A 117 -13.16 5.89 -1.94
CA LYS A 117 -12.09 4.88 -1.98
C LYS A 117 -12.41 3.74 -1.05
N TYR A 118 -11.77 2.61 -1.29
CA TYR A 118 -11.98 1.39 -0.49
C TYR A 118 -10.63 0.84 -0.11
N ASN A 119 -10.60 0.17 1.03
CA ASN A 119 -9.42 -0.55 1.47
C ASN A 119 -9.90 -1.83 2.12
N LEU A 120 -9.71 -2.95 1.44
CA LEU A 120 -10.19 -4.24 1.90
C LEU A 120 -9.04 -5.17 2.20
N GLU A 121 -9.17 -5.91 3.29
CA GLU A 121 -8.19 -6.91 3.65
C GLU A 121 -8.91 -8.22 3.95
N PHE A 122 -8.51 -9.27 3.26
CA PHE A 122 -9.08 -10.60 3.45
C PHE A 122 -8.05 -11.48 4.15
N PHE A 123 -8.48 -12.16 5.17
CA PHE A 123 -7.60 -12.98 6.00
C PHE A 123 -7.93 -14.47 5.82
N GLY A 124 -6.91 -15.28 5.67
CA GLY A 124 -7.09 -16.70 5.51
C GLY A 124 -5.75 -17.41 5.51
N LEU A 125 -5.69 -18.57 4.88
CA LEU A 125 -4.46 -19.33 4.79
C LEU A 125 -4.08 -19.47 3.33
N CYS A 126 -2.80 -19.27 3.03
CA CYS A 126 -2.34 -19.40 1.66
C CYS A 126 -2.23 -20.89 1.30
N LYS A 127 -2.02 -21.12 -0.01
CA LYS A 127 -2.00 -22.46 -0.54
C LYS A 127 -1.00 -23.39 0.15
N LYS A 128 0.11 -22.82 0.63
CA LYS A 128 1.15 -23.59 1.28
C LYS A 128 0.96 -23.75 2.78
N CYS A 129 0.04 -23.07 3.34
CA CYS A 129 -0.28 -23.15 4.75
C CYS A 129 -1.58 -23.89 4.98
#